data_1e88904e05fa26faf6dc5467935fa7b4
#
_entry.id   1e88904e05fa26faf6dc5467935fa7b4
#
_cell.length_a   1.000
_cell.length_b   1.000
_cell.length_c   1.000
_cell.angle_alpha   90.00
_cell.angle_beta   90.00
_cell.angle_gamma   90.00
#
_symmetry.space_group_name_H-M   'P 1'
#
loop_
_entity.id
_entity.type
_entity.pdbx_description
1 polymer ?
#
loop_
_entity_poly.entity_id
_entity_poly.type
_entity_poly.pdbx_seq_one_letter_code
_entity_poly.pdbx_strand_id
1 'polypeptide(L)'
;QTFVDVIVFPDKERTEFRERGTLTVQTNSGGTGWVYDGEQELVKIQNETQLANFKQGMRTSLDNLLRGAWRGDAELSYIGRRPATLGKRNDAIKLTFKDGFVIEFEFSVDDGLPQKSLYKKTTPDGEEVKEEDRYAQFVDIDGIKTPFIIDHVTNGKPSSRINYMTVEF
;
A
#
# COMPACT_ATOMS: atom_id res chain seq x y z
N GLN A 1 8.38 0.23 -16.88
CA GLN A 1 8.99 -0.30 -15.65
C GLN A 1 8.27 -1.56 -15.21
N THR A 2 9.01 -2.59 -14.86
CA THR A 2 8.49 -3.82 -14.24
C THR A 2 9.10 -3.98 -12.85
N PHE A 3 8.39 -4.67 -11.96
CA PHE A 3 8.92 -4.99 -10.63
C PHE A 3 8.53 -6.39 -10.19
N VAL A 4 9.32 -6.95 -9.29
CA VAL A 4 9.00 -8.14 -8.51
C VAL A 4 9.09 -7.76 -7.05
N ASP A 5 8.05 -8.05 -6.30
CA ASP A 5 7.94 -7.70 -4.91
C ASP A 5 7.72 -8.96 -4.06
N VAL A 6 8.49 -9.10 -3.00
CA VAL A 6 8.39 -10.22 -2.04
C VAL A 6 8.27 -9.61 -0.65
N ILE A 7 7.13 -9.88 0.01
CA ILE A 7 6.81 -9.35 1.32
C ILE A 7 6.71 -10.49 2.34
N VAL A 8 7.42 -10.34 3.44
CA VAL A 8 7.26 -11.20 4.63
C VAL A 8 6.79 -10.33 5.78
N PHE A 9 5.50 -10.41 6.05
CA PHE A 9 4.89 -9.60 7.11
C PHE A 9 5.46 -9.90 8.49
N PRO A 10 5.55 -8.90 9.39
CA PRO A 10 5.01 -7.54 9.19
C PRO A 10 5.99 -6.51 8.63
N ASP A 11 7.29 -6.80 8.50
CA ASP A 11 8.32 -5.78 8.38
C ASP A 11 9.46 -6.09 7.42
N LYS A 12 9.29 -7.06 6.52
CA LYS A 12 10.32 -7.40 5.54
C LYS A 12 9.77 -7.30 4.12
N GLU A 13 10.55 -6.69 3.26
CA GLU A 13 10.24 -6.54 1.85
C GLU A 13 11.52 -6.58 1.02
N ARG A 14 11.40 -7.13 -0.16
CA ARG A 14 12.42 -7.05 -1.19
C ARG A 14 11.76 -6.78 -2.52
N THR A 15 12.04 -5.61 -3.09
CA THR A 15 11.52 -5.19 -4.40
C THR A 15 12.64 -5.07 -5.42
N GLU A 16 12.48 -5.71 -6.55
CA GLU A 16 13.34 -5.58 -7.73
C GLU A 16 12.63 -4.74 -8.78
N PHE A 17 13.22 -3.62 -9.15
CA PHE A 17 12.76 -2.78 -10.25
C PHE A 17 13.65 -3.00 -11.47
N ARG A 18 13.02 -3.17 -12.63
CA ARG A 18 13.73 -3.21 -13.91
C ARG A 18 13.20 -2.13 -14.84
N GLU A 19 14.09 -1.24 -15.22
CA GLU A 19 13.78 -0.17 -16.15
C GLU A 19 14.93 0.01 -17.14
N ARG A 20 14.62 -0.04 -18.44
CA ARG A 20 15.59 0.14 -19.54
C ARG A 20 16.88 -0.70 -19.41
N GLY A 21 16.74 -1.92 -18.87
CA GLY A 21 17.87 -2.83 -18.65
C GLY A 21 18.61 -2.66 -17.31
N THR A 22 18.35 -1.59 -16.57
CA THR A 22 18.94 -1.37 -15.26
C THR A 22 18.12 -2.06 -14.17
N LEU A 23 18.79 -2.74 -13.24
CA LEU A 23 18.20 -3.37 -12.07
C LEU A 23 18.45 -2.51 -10.83
N THR A 24 17.40 -2.15 -10.13
CA THR A 24 17.47 -1.58 -8.78
C THR A 24 16.82 -2.55 -7.80
N VAL A 25 17.46 -2.86 -6.68
CA VAL A 25 16.90 -3.71 -5.64
C VAL A 25 16.79 -2.93 -4.35
N GLN A 26 15.59 -2.90 -3.77
CA GLN A 26 15.37 -2.35 -2.44
C GLN A 26 15.07 -3.50 -1.49
N THR A 27 15.64 -3.46 -0.29
CA THR A 27 15.44 -4.49 0.74
C THR A 27 15.26 -3.82 2.09
N ASN A 28 14.22 -4.22 2.81
CA ASN A 28 13.91 -3.72 4.14
C ASN A 28 13.75 -4.90 5.11
N SER A 29 14.23 -4.76 6.33
CA SER A 29 14.06 -5.75 7.40
C SER A 29 14.23 -5.10 8.77
N GLY A 30 13.17 -5.12 9.59
CA GLY A 30 13.22 -4.72 10.99
C GLY A 30 13.75 -3.30 11.25
N GLY A 31 13.42 -2.33 10.41
CA GLY A 31 13.86 -0.93 10.57
C GLY A 31 15.22 -0.60 9.94
N THR A 32 15.81 -1.52 9.21
CA THR A 32 17.01 -1.31 8.38
C THR A 32 16.70 -1.59 6.92
N GLY A 33 17.47 -1.02 6.00
CA GLY A 33 17.26 -1.25 4.58
C GLY A 33 18.48 -0.94 3.73
N TRP A 34 18.53 -1.55 2.55
CA TRP A 34 19.58 -1.36 1.55
C TRP A 34 18.99 -1.16 0.17
N VAL A 35 19.69 -0.40 -0.64
CA VAL A 35 19.40 -0.23 -2.07
C VAL A 35 20.63 -0.66 -2.86
N TYR A 36 20.45 -1.60 -3.77
CA TYR A 36 21.40 -1.84 -4.85
C TYR A 36 21.03 -0.94 -6.03
N ASP A 37 21.96 -0.11 -6.44
CA ASP A 37 21.86 0.77 -7.59
C ASP A 37 22.61 0.12 -8.75
N GLY A 38 21.87 -0.44 -9.72
CA GLY A 38 22.45 -1.17 -10.84
C GLY A 38 23.14 -0.29 -11.89
N GLU A 39 22.93 1.02 -11.86
CA GLU A 39 23.64 1.96 -12.72
C GLU A 39 25.07 2.22 -12.20
N GLN A 40 25.19 2.33 -10.87
CA GLN A 40 26.47 2.57 -10.20
C GLN A 40 27.14 1.29 -9.69
N GLU A 41 26.44 0.15 -9.77
CA GLU A 41 26.87 -1.15 -9.22
C GLU A 41 27.25 -1.07 -7.72
N LEU A 42 26.51 -0.26 -6.97
CA LEU A 42 26.78 0.02 -5.56
C LEU A 42 25.61 -0.37 -4.66
N VAL A 43 25.94 -0.85 -3.47
CA VAL A 43 24.97 -1.06 -2.38
C VAL A 43 25.07 0.13 -1.42
N LYS A 44 23.93 0.75 -1.14
CA LYS A 44 23.81 1.89 -0.22
C LYS A 44 22.85 1.52 0.92
N ILE A 45 23.17 1.96 2.12
CA ILE A 45 22.23 1.89 3.25
C ILE A 45 21.12 2.92 3.01
N GLN A 46 19.88 2.52 3.25
CA GLN A 46 18.73 3.43 3.16
C GLN A 46 18.82 4.50 4.26
N ASN A 47 18.48 5.74 3.89
CA ASN A 47 18.37 6.84 4.83
C ASN A 47 17.04 6.81 5.59
N GLU A 48 16.91 7.66 6.60
CA GLU A 48 15.72 7.74 7.46
C GLU A 48 14.43 7.99 6.67
N THR A 49 14.48 8.82 5.63
CA THR A 49 13.31 9.10 4.78
C THR A 49 12.85 7.86 4.02
N GLN A 50 13.77 7.09 3.47
CA GLN A 50 13.45 5.85 2.76
C GLN A 50 12.85 4.81 3.70
N LEU A 51 13.42 4.65 4.91
CA LEU A 51 12.89 3.76 5.94
C LEU A 51 11.50 4.20 6.44
N ALA A 52 11.27 5.50 6.60
CA ALA A 52 9.97 6.05 6.95
C ALA A 52 8.93 5.81 5.86
N ASN A 53 9.30 5.96 4.59
CA ASN A 53 8.43 5.67 3.45
C ASN A 53 8.07 4.18 3.38
N PHE A 54 9.02 3.29 3.60
CA PHE A 54 8.75 1.85 3.70
C PHE A 54 7.75 1.54 4.82
N LYS A 55 8.03 2.02 6.04
CA LYS A 55 7.12 1.85 7.18
C LYS A 55 5.72 2.39 6.87
N GLN A 56 5.64 3.55 6.24
CA GLN A 56 4.36 4.12 5.83
C GLN A 56 3.65 3.24 4.79
N GLY A 57 4.35 2.75 3.78
CA GLY A 57 3.80 1.82 2.78
C GLY A 57 3.23 0.55 3.41
N MET A 58 3.97 -0.06 4.33
CA MET A 58 3.50 -1.26 5.05
C MET A 58 2.21 -0.99 5.82
N ARG A 59 2.13 0.10 6.58
CA ARG A 59 0.96 0.41 7.43
C ARG A 59 -0.26 0.89 6.63
N THR A 60 -0.11 1.37 5.40
CA THR A 60 -1.21 1.77 4.51
C THR A 60 -1.69 0.64 3.60
N SER A 61 -0.96 -0.47 3.54
CA SER A 61 -1.31 -1.59 2.68
C SER A 61 -2.61 -2.29 3.10
N LEU A 62 -3.34 -2.79 2.13
CA LEU A 62 -4.51 -3.61 2.35
C LEU A 62 -4.15 -4.90 3.12
N ASP A 63 -2.97 -5.47 2.85
CA ASP A 63 -2.47 -6.65 3.56
C ASP A 63 -2.25 -6.41 5.05
N ASN A 64 -1.72 -5.25 5.44
CA ASN A 64 -1.60 -4.88 6.86
C ASN A 64 -2.96 -4.92 7.56
N LEU A 65 -4.00 -4.38 6.91
CA LEU A 65 -5.36 -4.42 7.45
C LEU A 65 -5.85 -5.86 7.59
N LEU A 66 -5.85 -6.62 6.50
CA LEU A 66 -6.47 -7.95 6.43
C LEU A 66 -5.73 -9.00 7.27
N ARG A 67 -4.42 -8.93 7.33
CA ARG A 67 -3.59 -9.80 8.18
C ARG A 67 -3.62 -9.41 9.65
N GLY A 68 -4.14 -8.22 9.99
CA GLY A 68 -4.22 -7.72 11.35
C GLY A 68 -2.85 -7.34 11.95
N ALA A 69 -1.87 -7.02 11.12
CA ALA A 69 -0.54 -6.60 11.57
C ALA A 69 -0.55 -5.24 12.30
N TRP A 70 -1.62 -4.47 12.14
CA TRP A 70 -1.89 -3.22 12.88
C TRP A 70 -2.22 -3.42 14.35
N ARG A 71 -2.58 -4.66 14.76
CA ARG A 71 -2.99 -4.93 16.15
C ARG A 71 -1.86 -4.61 17.13
N GLY A 72 -2.23 -3.90 18.22
CA GLY A 72 -1.28 -3.41 19.20
C GLY A 72 -0.67 -2.04 18.88
N ASP A 73 -0.81 -1.53 17.66
CA ASP A 73 -0.31 -0.20 17.23
C ASP A 73 -1.43 0.75 16.76
N ALA A 74 -2.60 0.22 16.43
CA ALA A 74 -3.74 1.00 16.01
C ALA A 74 -5.05 0.47 16.58
N GLU A 75 -6.08 1.31 16.52
CA GLU A 75 -7.47 0.97 16.83
C GLU A 75 -8.31 0.94 15.57
N LEU A 76 -9.16 -0.09 15.43
CA LEU A 76 -10.10 -0.23 14.33
C LEU A 76 -11.47 0.28 14.76
N SER A 77 -12.09 1.12 13.95
CA SER A 77 -13.46 1.57 14.15
C SER A 77 -14.27 1.54 12.85
N TYR A 78 -15.55 1.22 12.98
CA TYR A 78 -16.52 1.37 11.90
C TYR A 78 -17.01 2.82 11.85
N ILE A 79 -17.01 3.42 10.66
CA ILE A 79 -17.36 4.84 10.48
C ILE A 79 -18.61 5.06 9.62
N GLY A 80 -19.30 3.97 9.24
CA GLY A 80 -20.58 4.04 8.58
C GLY A 80 -20.56 3.69 7.09
N ARG A 81 -21.71 3.87 6.43
CA ARG A 81 -21.88 3.63 5.00
C ARG A 81 -21.68 4.89 4.20
N ARG A 82 -20.99 4.75 3.05
CA ARG A 82 -20.75 5.83 2.11
C ARG A 82 -21.36 5.51 0.74
N PRO A 83 -21.79 6.54 -0.01
CA PRO A 83 -22.12 6.36 -1.41
C PRO A 83 -20.92 5.88 -2.22
N ALA A 84 -21.14 4.91 -3.09
CA ALA A 84 -20.20 4.44 -4.09
C ALA A 84 -20.74 4.75 -5.50
N THR A 85 -20.06 4.29 -6.54
CA THR A 85 -20.52 4.50 -7.92
C THR A 85 -21.82 3.77 -8.24
N LEU A 86 -22.64 4.34 -9.15
CA LEU A 86 -23.85 3.69 -9.69
C LEU A 86 -24.89 3.24 -8.64
N GLY A 87 -25.10 4.06 -7.60
CA GLY A 87 -26.09 3.77 -6.57
C GLY A 87 -25.68 2.68 -5.56
N LYS A 88 -24.49 2.13 -5.68
CA LYS A 88 -23.90 1.19 -4.71
C LYS A 88 -23.47 1.90 -3.44
N ARG A 89 -23.19 1.12 -2.41
CA ARG A 89 -22.70 1.62 -1.12
C ARG A 89 -21.48 0.83 -0.65
N ASN A 90 -20.62 1.50 0.08
CA ASN A 90 -19.50 0.90 0.75
C ASN A 90 -19.65 1.03 2.27
N ASP A 91 -19.28 -0.01 3.01
CA ASP A 91 -19.02 0.09 4.44
C ASP A 91 -17.59 0.63 4.65
N ALA A 92 -17.45 1.64 5.49
CA ALA A 92 -16.19 2.30 5.75
C ALA A 92 -15.69 2.00 7.17
N ILE A 93 -14.41 1.67 7.26
CA ILE A 93 -13.69 1.45 8.52
C ILE A 93 -12.48 2.38 8.59
N LYS A 94 -11.98 2.58 9.80
CA LYS A 94 -10.84 3.46 10.06
C LYS A 94 -9.86 2.78 11.01
N LEU A 95 -8.57 2.83 10.67
CA LEU A 95 -7.48 2.58 11.60
C LEU A 95 -6.92 3.91 12.10
N THR A 96 -6.84 4.06 13.41
CA THR A 96 -6.18 5.20 14.08
C THR A 96 -4.97 4.67 14.82
N PHE A 97 -3.78 5.01 14.36
CA PHE A 97 -2.51 4.60 14.93
C PHE A 97 -2.16 5.43 16.16
N LYS A 98 -1.34 4.90 17.07
CA LYS A 98 -0.92 5.56 18.32
C LYS A 98 -0.19 6.88 18.10
N ASP A 99 0.49 7.04 16.96
CA ASP A 99 1.16 8.28 16.57
C ASP A 99 0.22 9.33 15.93
N GLY A 100 -1.08 9.03 15.87
CA GLY A 100 -2.10 9.92 15.31
C GLY A 100 -2.33 9.74 13.81
N PHE A 101 -1.57 8.89 13.11
CA PHE A 101 -1.84 8.59 11.71
C PHE A 101 -3.17 7.86 11.54
N VAL A 102 -3.93 8.25 10.52
CA VAL A 102 -5.26 7.68 10.22
C VAL A 102 -5.31 7.20 8.78
N ILE A 103 -5.85 6.01 8.59
CA ILE A 103 -6.23 5.49 7.28
C ILE A 103 -7.64 4.92 7.31
N GLU A 104 -8.40 5.17 6.25
CA GLU A 104 -9.74 4.63 6.07
C GLU A 104 -9.73 3.62 4.93
N PHE A 105 -10.57 2.58 5.06
CA PHE A 105 -10.79 1.59 4.02
C PHE A 105 -12.29 1.49 3.75
N GLU A 106 -12.66 1.32 2.49
CA GLU A 106 -14.03 1.11 2.07
C GLU A 106 -14.18 -0.26 1.41
N PHE A 107 -15.23 -0.96 1.81
CA PHE A 107 -15.59 -2.29 1.31
C PHE A 107 -16.98 -2.25 0.69
N SER A 108 -17.14 -2.89 -0.44
CA SER A 108 -18.45 -3.04 -1.09
C SER A 108 -19.43 -3.77 -0.19
N VAL A 109 -20.63 -3.21 -0.02
CA VAL A 109 -21.71 -3.87 0.74
C VAL A 109 -22.21 -5.11 0.03
N ASP A 110 -22.12 -5.17 -1.31
CA ASP A 110 -22.69 -6.24 -2.12
C ASP A 110 -21.88 -7.55 -2.03
N ASP A 111 -20.56 -7.47 -1.99
CA ASP A 111 -19.67 -8.64 -2.07
C ASP A 111 -18.54 -8.63 -1.02
N GLY A 112 -18.44 -7.57 -0.21
CA GLY A 112 -17.43 -7.43 0.82
C GLY A 112 -16.02 -7.16 0.31
N LEU A 113 -15.83 -6.95 -1.00
CA LEU A 113 -14.49 -6.71 -1.56
C LEU A 113 -13.99 -5.29 -1.25
N PRO A 114 -12.70 -5.12 -0.95
CA PRO A 114 -12.13 -3.79 -0.75
C PRO A 114 -12.26 -2.97 -2.03
N GLN A 115 -12.66 -1.71 -1.89
CA GLN A 115 -12.84 -0.80 -3.02
C GLN A 115 -11.75 0.25 -3.06
N LYS A 116 -11.40 0.80 -1.91
CA LYS A 116 -10.35 1.81 -1.81
C LYS A 116 -9.83 1.98 -0.39
N SER A 117 -8.64 2.55 -0.29
CA SER A 117 -8.12 3.14 0.94
C SER A 117 -7.90 4.64 0.76
N LEU A 118 -7.93 5.39 1.86
CA LEU A 118 -7.74 6.85 1.87
C LEU A 118 -6.94 7.24 3.10
N TYR A 119 -5.91 8.07 2.90
CA TYR A 119 -5.16 8.67 3.99
C TYR A 119 -4.61 10.04 3.59
N LYS A 120 -4.10 10.77 4.55
CA LYS A 120 -3.41 12.03 4.34
C LYS A 120 -1.94 11.85 4.67
N LYS A 121 -1.09 12.47 3.90
CA LYS A 121 0.33 12.62 4.21
C LYS A 121 0.77 14.06 4.04
N THR A 122 1.83 14.42 4.77
CA THR A 122 2.48 15.71 4.60
C THR A 122 3.67 15.53 3.67
N THR A 123 3.76 16.37 2.63
CA THR A 123 4.91 16.41 1.73
C THR A 123 6.12 17.03 2.43
N PRO A 124 7.35 16.87 1.89
CA PRO A 124 8.54 17.54 2.43
C PRO A 124 8.40 19.06 2.54
N ASP A 125 7.60 19.68 1.66
CA ASP A 125 7.33 21.12 1.63
C ASP A 125 6.25 21.54 2.64
N GLY A 126 5.72 20.58 3.44
CA GLY A 126 4.72 20.84 4.47
C GLY A 126 3.27 20.88 3.97
N GLU A 127 3.01 20.55 2.71
CA GLU A 127 1.66 20.49 2.18
C GLU A 127 0.97 19.18 2.56
N GLU A 128 -0.31 19.26 2.95
CA GLU A 128 -1.15 18.10 3.17
C GLU A 128 -1.72 17.62 1.83
N VAL A 129 -1.46 16.37 1.46
CA VAL A 129 -2.03 15.73 0.29
C VAL A 129 -2.90 14.53 0.69
N LYS A 130 -3.98 14.32 -0.07
CA LYS A 130 -4.84 13.15 0.06
C LYS A 130 -4.35 12.07 -0.89
N GLU A 131 -4.09 10.89 -0.35
CA GLU A 131 -3.77 9.70 -1.12
C GLU A 131 -4.95 8.72 -1.09
N GLU A 132 -5.23 8.12 -2.23
CA GLU A 132 -6.27 7.12 -2.39
C GLU A 132 -5.74 5.97 -3.25
N ASP A 133 -5.91 4.74 -2.79
CA ASP A 133 -5.67 3.54 -3.58
C ASP A 133 -7.02 2.92 -3.94
N ARG A 134 -7.26 2.64 -5.21
CA ARG A 134 -8.47 1.99 -5.71
C ARG A 134 -8.13 0.59 -6.18
N TYR A 135 -8.88 -0.39 -5.69
CA TYR A 135 -8.67 -1.80 -5.95
C TYR A 135 -9.65 -2.31 -7.02
N ALA A 136 -9.14 -3.03 -8.00
CA ALA A 136 -9.94 -3.56 -9.11
C ALA A 136 -9.40 -4.89 -9.64
N GLN A 137 -10.19 -5.56 -10.48
CA GLN A 137 -9.87 -6.84 -11.11
C GLN A 137 -9.43 -7.90 -10.11
N PHE A 138 -10.36 -8.30 -9.24
CA PHE A 138 -10.11 -9.35 -8.25
C PHE A 138 -10.01 -10.72 -8.92
N VAL A 139 -8.90 -11.40 -8.66
CA VAL A 139 -8.62 -12.77 -9.08
C VAL A 139 -8.59 -13.66 -7.85
N ASP A 140 -9.11 -14.87 -7.96
CA ASP A 140 -9.04 -15.86 -6.91
C ASP A 140 -7.69 -16.59 -6.98
N ILE A 141 -6.89 -16.43 -5.93
CA ILE A 141 -5.61 -17.12 -5.76
C ILE A 141 -5.72 -17.98 -4.50
N ASP A 142 -5.80 -19.29 -4.68
CA ASP A 142 -5.92 -20.25 -3.58
C ASP A 142 -7.06 -19.92 -2.58
N GLY A 143 -8.19 -19.41 -3.09
CA GLY A 143 -9.35 -19.01 -2.28
C GLY A 143 -9.29 -17.58 -1.73
N ILE A 144 -8.25 -16.81 -2.04
CA ILE A 144 -8.09 -15.42 -1.63
C ILE A 144 -8.39 -14.49 -2.81
N LYS A 145 -9.38 -13.61 -2.65
CA LYS A 145 -9.71 -12.58 -3.65
C LYS A 145 -8.66 -11.45 -3.61
N THR A 146 -7.78 -11.42 -4.60
CA THR A 146 -6.63 -10.53 -4.68
C THR A 146 -6.84 -9.48 -5.77
N PRO A 147 -6.72 -8.17 -5.51
CA PRO A 147 -6.80 -7.15 -6.54
C PRO A 147 -5.57 -7.21 -7.46
N PHE A 148 -5.80 -7.28 -8.77
CA PHE A 148 -4.72 -7.27 -9.78
C PHE A 148 -4.46 -5.88 -10.35
N ILE A 149 -5.35 -4.93 -10.08
CA ILE A 149 -5.14 -3.51 -10.40
C ILE A 149 -5.25 -2.69 -9.12
N ILE A 150 -4.26 -1.83 -8.90
CA ILE A 150 -4.28 -0.79 -7.88
C ILE A 150 -4.02 0.55 -8.56
N ASP A 151 -5.02 1.43 -8.55
CA ASP A 151 -4.90 2.80 -9.04
C ASP A 151 -4.55 3.72 -7.88
N HIS A 152 -3.39 4.38 -7.96
CA HIS A 152 -3.00 5.42 -7.01
C HIS A 152 -3.51 6.78 -7.48
N VAL A 153 -4.13 7.52 -6.58
CA VAL A 153 -4.75 8.82 -6.83
C VAL A 153 -4.28 9.81 -5.77
N THR A 154 -3.67 10.91 -6.20
CA THR A 154 -3.21 11.99 -5.31
C THR A 154 -4.06 13.23 -5.54
N ASN A 155 -4.70 13.76 -4.49
CA ASN A 155 -5.60 14.92 -4.56
C ASN A 155 -6.67 14.80 -5.66
N GLY A 156 -7.23 13.57 -5.83
CA GLY A 156 -8.26 13.28 -6.82
C GLY A 156 -7.75 13.10 -8.26
N LYS A 157 -6.45 13.18 -8.51
CA LYS A 157 -5.84 12.98 -9.83
C LYS A 157 -5.09 11.66 -9.88
N PRO A 158 -5.28 10.82 -10.91
CA PRO A 158 -4.48 9.61 -11.08
C PRO A 158 -2.98 9.93 -11.09
N SER A 159 -2.21 9.23 -10.28
CA SER A 159 -0.74 9.39 -10.18
C SER A 159 0.03 8.20 -10.73
N SER A 160 -0.42 6.97 -10.45
CA SER A 160 0.18 5.76 -11.01
C SER A 160 -0.81 4.61 -10.99
N ARG A 161 -0.45 3.50 -11.66
CA ARG A 161 -1.21 2.25 -11.65
C ARG A 161 -0.26 1.07 -11.53
N ILE A 162 -0.60 0.15 -10.65
CA ILE A 162 -0.02 -1.17 -10.57
C ILE A 162 -0.93 -2.15 -11.32
N ASN A 163 -0.34 -2.95 -12.21
CA ASN A 163 -0.99 -4.10 -12.83
C ASN A 163 -0.16 -5.33 -12.48
N TYR A 164 -0.68 -6.20 -11.62
CA TYR A 164 -0.03 -7.46 -11.33
C TYR A 164 -0.19 -8.43 -12.49
N MET A 165 0.86 -9.16 -12.80
CA MET A 165 0.84 -10.27 -13.77
C MET A 165 0.64 -11.60 -13.05
N THR A 166 1.27 -11.75 -11.88
CA THR A 166 1.17 -12.93 -11.02
C THR A 166 1.22 -12.49 -9.56
N VAL A 167 0.54 -13.25 -8.70
CA VAL A 167 0.62 -13.14 -7.25
C VAL A 167 0.68 -14.55 -6.69
N GLU A 168 1.54 -14.78 -5.70
CA GLU A 168 1.70 -16.04 -4.97
C GLU A 168 1.70 -15.76 -3.46
N PHE A 169 1.18 -16.71 -2.66
CA PHE A 169 1.11 -16.60 -1.20
C PHE A 169 1.95 -17.67 -0.51
#